data_16d2af7340c05dd635ad9607c6da55bb
#
_entry.id   16d2af7340c05dd635ad9607c6da55bb
#
_cell.length_a   1.000
_cell.length_b   1.000
_cell.length_c   1.000
_cell.angle_alpha   90.00
_cell.angle_beta   90.00
_cell.angle_gamma   90.00
#
_symmetry.space_group_name_H-M   'P 1'
#
loop_
_entity.id
_entity.type
_entity.pdbx_description
1 polymer ?
#
loop_
_entity_poly.entity_id
_entity_poly.type
_entity_poly.pdbx_seq_one_letter_code
_entity_poly.pdbx_strand_id
1 'polypeptide(L)'
;CGDKAEIWEYIFAEHGLETVIAFFILFAGIVTVIFSIALGVVYRTKFDMEYLGWCMIMAAGWMVGESKLRQVLVPNATVLATLCFVMIMLGPLPIIYYIDSMQSGRHQKLFWIAEAAAIVNFAVCTILHLSGAKDYIETLPIAHVILAVTLVLILGTVFYDMYHGYITQNRFMVVGLLIAVVSVVVESISAYFVISISGIFMGIGMIVLLFFSLVRTIRNLQKMESRRQRQEMRKRRKQMETMSLQMMQTLSTTIEAKDEYTRGHSHRVAEYAVLIAKELGWSQKDISNLRNAAHLHDIGKIGIPDTILNKPTKLTEEEYAVIKEHTVIGAEILKNIRLIDHVTEVARSHHERYDGTGYPDGLKGEEIPIHARIIAVADSYDAMQSRRIYRNPLGTAVIYPEIADVFLKLLDENRLVINADYKGIEDEYALPAVESEIEKFISNVMTTMRTQEDSEGFDFLTGLPMRNRGEKLAAQFMQQD
;
A
#
# COMPACT_ATOMS: atom_id res chain seq x y z
N CYS A 1 33.11 29.66 -61.67
CA CYS A 1 33.40 28.55 -60.74
C CYS A 1 33.67 29.22 -59.39
N GLY A 2 32.66 29.28 -58.53
CA GLY A 2 32.82 29.78 -57.16
C GLY A 2 33.78 28.91 -56.35
N ASP A 3 34.36 29.50 -55.31
CA ASP A 3 35.21 28.78 -54.37
C ASP A 3 34.43 27.58 -53.77
N LYS A 4 35.12 26.48 -53.51
CA LYS A 4 34.48 25.29 -52.91
C LYS A 4 33.75 25.64 -51.62
N ALA A 5 34.26 26.61 -50.86
CA ALA A 5 33.66 27.10 -49.65
C ALA A 5 32.30 27.76 -49.88
N GLU A 6 32.18 28.62 -50.89
CA GLU A 6 30.91 29.29 -51.24
C GLU A 6 29.83 28.29 -51.69
N ILE A 7 30.22 27.22 -52.37
CA ILE A 7 29.30 26.15 -52.80
C ILE A 7 28.80 25.39 -51.58
N TRP A 8 29.68 25.06 -50.65
CA TRP A 8 29.29 24.37 -49.39
C TRP A 8 28.40 25.25 -48.53
N GLU A 9 28.75 26.53 -48.37
CA GLU A 9 27.94 27.48 -47.64
C GLU A 9 26.52 27.59 -48.22
N TYR A 10 26.40 27.70 -49.53
CA TYR A 10 25.09 27.70 -50.20
C TYR A 10 24.30 26.42 -49.95
N ILE A 11 24.92 25.24 -50.14
CA ILE A 11 24.25 23.94 -49.95
C ILE A 11 23.80 23.77 -48.48
N PHE A 12 24.65 24.16 -47.52
CA PHE A 12 24.29 24.07 -46.12
C PHE A 12 23.23 25.10 -45.71
N ALA A 13 23.25 26.29 -46.25
CA ALA A 13 22.24 27.32 -45.99
C ALA A 13 20.87 26.90 -46.53
N GLU A 14 20.80 26.23 -47.69
CA GLU A 14 19.54 25.82 -48.31
C GLU A 14 18.99 24.49 -47.75
N HIS A 15 19.86 23.52 -47.41
CA HIS A 15 19.45 22.15 -47.06
C HIS A 15 19.96 21.65 -45.69
N GLY A 16 20.75 22.48 -44.98
CA GLY A 16 21.33 22.09 -43.72
C GLY A 16 20.29 21.91 -42.61
N LEU A 17 19.23 22.71 -42.60
CA LEU A 17 18.21 22.69 -41.57
C LEU A 17 17.49 21.33 -41.49
N GLU A 18 17.10 20.75 -42.65
CA GLU A 18 16.45 19.44 -42.71
C GLU A 18 17.32 18.34 -42.11
N THR A 19 18.61 18.37 -42.47
CA THR A 19 19.59 17.39 -41.95
C THR A 19 19.81 17.53 -40.46
N VAL A 20 19.89 18.76 -39.93
CA VAL A 20 20.04 19.03 -38.50
C VAL A 20 18.82 18.53 -37.74
N ILE A 21 17.60 18.78 -38.23
CA ILE A 21 16.37 18.26 -37.65
C ILE A 21 16.38 16.74 -37.63
N ALA A 22 16.77 16.08 -38.73
CA ALA A 22 16.83 14.63 -38.80
C ALA A 22 17.79 14.04 -37.75
N PHE A 23 18.99 14.61 -37.57
CA PHE A 23 19.94 14.19 -36.55
C PHE A 23 19.43 14.45 -35.12
N PHE A 24 18.74 15.56 -34.90
CA PHE A 24 18.13 15.86 -33.65
C PHE A 24 17.05 14.81 -33.26
N ILE A 25 16.20 14.44 -34.22
CA ILE A 25 15.16 13.41 -34.02
C ILE A 25 15.80 12.03 -33.79
N LEU A 26 16.87 11.69 -34.55
CA LEU A 26 17.63 10.47 -34.37
C LEU A 26 18.19 10.37 -32.94
N PHE A 27 18.86 11.43 -32.49
CA PHE A 27 19.41 11.52 -31.14
C PHE A 27 18.29 11.40 -30.10
N ALA A 28 17.20 12.16 -30.21
CA ALA A 28 16.06 12.11 -29.32
C ALA A 28 15.42 10.72 -29.30
N GLY A 29 15.32 10.04 -30.43
CA GLY A 29 14.84 8.66 -30.53
C GLY A 29 15.71 7.67 -29.75
N ILE A 30 17.02 7.73 -29.95
CA ILE A 30 17.99 6.86 -29.23
C ILE A 30 17.91 7.11 -27.72
N VAL A 31 17.91 8.37 -27.28
CA VAL A 31 17.77 8.73 -25.86
C VAL A 31 16.46 8.22 -25.29
N THR A 32 15.36 8.32 -26.05
CA THR A 32 14.04 7.83 -25.63
C THR A 32 14.03 6.32 -25.42
N VAL A 33 14.64 5.55 -26.32
CA VAL A 33 14.78 4.08 -26.18
C VAL A 33 15.60 3.74 -24.93
N ILE A 34 16.78 4.34 -24.79
CA ILE A 34 17.66 4.09 -23.63
C ILE A 34 16.94 4.44 -22.33
N PHE A 35 16.28 5.59 -22.27
CA PHE A 35 15.53 6.05 -21.10
C PHE A 35 14.37 5.09 -20.77
N SER A 36 13.61 4.65 -21.77
CA SER A 36 12.52 3.69 -21.60
C SER A 36 13.00 2.36 -21.04
N ILE A 37 14.12 1.83 -21.57
CA ILE A 37 14.74 0.61 -21.07
C ILE A 37 15.21 0.79 -19.63
N ALA A 38 15.89 1.90 -19.31
CA ALA A 38 16.35 2.20 -17.95
C ALA A 38 15.18 2.27 -16.96
N LEU A 39 14.10 2.94 -17.31
CA LEU A 39 12.86 2.95 -16.49
C LEU A 39 12.29 1.54 -16.35
N GLY A 40 12.29 0.75 -17.42
CA GLY A 40 11.82 -0.63 -17.41
C GLY A 40 12.58 -1.51 -16.40
N VAL A 41 13.89 -1.35 -16.32
CA VAL A 41 14.73 -2.05 -15.34
C VAL A 41 14.44 -1.59 -13.92
N VAL A 42 14.34 -0.28 -13.66
CA VAL A 42 14.11 0.29 -12.33
C VAL A 42 12.74 -0.09 -11.79
N TYR A 43 11.70 0.06 -12.61
CA TYR A 43 10.31 -0.18 -12.20
C TYR A 43 9.81 -1.60 -12.48
N ARG A 44 10.63 -2.44 -13.14
CA ARG A 44 10.30 -3.82 -13.54
C ARG A 44 9.00 -3.90 -14.37
N THR A 45 8.78 -2.91 -15.23
CA THR A 45 7.61 -2.80 -16.10
C THR A 45 8.05 -2.34 -17.47
N LYS A 46 7.30 -2.72 -18.55
CA LYS A 46 7.56 -2.18 -19.88
C LYS A 46 6.94 -0.80 -20.03
N PHE A 47 7.67 0.11 -20.64
CA PHE A 47 7.20 1.45 -20.99
C PHE A 47 7.04 1.56 -22.50
N ASP A 48 5.93 2.10 -22.94
CA ASP A 48 5.56 2.26 -24.35
C ASP A 48 6.39 3.33 -25.08
N MET A 49 7.12 4.17 -24.36
CA MET A 49 8.08 5.13 -24.93
C MET A 49 9.18 4.46 -25.78
N GLU A 50 9.51 3.19 -25.51
CA GLU A 50 10.46 2.42 -26.31
C GLU A 50 10.02 2.37 -27.78
N TYR A 51 8.75 2.07 -28.03
CA TYR A 51 8.21 1.99 -29.39
C TYR A 51 8.19 3.35 -30.08
N LEU A 52 7.90 4.42 -29.34
CA LEU A 52 7.99 5.79 -29.88
C LEU A 52 9.44 6.14 -30.24
N GLY A 53 10.41 5.77 -29.42
CA GLY A 53 11.83 5.96 -29.70
C GLY A 53 12.26 5.26 -31.05
N TRP A 54 11.82 4.01 -31.21
CA TRP A 54 12.05 3.29 -32.49
C TRP A 54 11.37 3.96 -33.70
N CYS A 55 10.13 4.47 -33.48
CA CYS A 55 9.43 5.24 -34.52
C CYS A 55 10.24 6.49 -34.95
N MET A 56 10.79 7.22 -33.96
CA MET A 56 11.63 8.41 -34.20
C MET A 56 12.92 8.06 -34.93
N ILE A 57 13.58 6.94 -34.56
CA ILE A 57 14.81 6.47 -35.21
C ILE A 57 14.54 6.13 -36.71
N MET A 58 13.42 5.44 -36.99
CA MET A 58 13.04 5.10 -38.38
C MET A 58 12.68 6.34 -39.16
N ALA A 59 11.91 7.27 -38.60
CA ALA A 59 11.56 8.52 -39.22
C ALA A 59 12.81 9.38 -39.53
N ALA A 60 13.72 9.49 -38.57
CA ALA A 60 14.98 10.22 -38.77
C ALA A 60 15.88 9.60 -39.86
N GLY A 61 15.97 8.27 -39.86
CA GLY A 61 16.73 7.56 -40.88
C GLY A 61 16.16 7.79 -42.28
N TRP A 62 14.83 7.79 -42.41
CA TRP A 62 14.18 8.17 -43.69
C TRP A 62 14.48 9.62 -44.05
N MET A 63 14.36 10.58 -43.11
CA MET A 63 14.68 12.01 -43.34
C MET A 63 16.13 12.23 -43.81
N VAL A 64 17.09 11.53 -43.16
CA VAL A 64 18.52 11.58 -43.59
C VAL A 64 18.67 11.07 -45.04
N GLY A 65 17.95 10.03 -45.39
CA GLY A 65 18.03 9.45 -46.74
C GLY A 65 17.39 10.28 -47.82
N GLU A 66 16.36 11.07 -47.51
CA GLU A 66 15.74 12.03 -48.43
C GLU A 66 16.54 13.34 -48.54
N SER A 67 17.36 13.66 -47.53
CA SER A 67 18.18 14.87 -47.52
C SER A 67 19.09 14.98 -48.75
N LYS A 68 19.16 16.15 -49.32
CA LYS A 68 20.09 16.44 -50.43
C LYS A 68 21.57 16.36 -50.01
N LEU A 69 21.85 16.44 -48.71
CA LEU A 69 23.18 16.23 -48.13
C LEU A 69 23.54 14.75 -47.92
N ARG A 70 22.64 13.81 -48.25
CA ARG A 70 22.81 12.37 -48.04
C ARG A 70 24.13 11.80 -48.59
N GLN A 71 24.58 12.26 -49.77
CA GLN A 71 25.83 11.76 -50.40
C GLN A 71 27.09 12.23 -49.65
N VAL A 72 27.00 13.31 -48.90
CA VAL A 72 28.08 13.78 -48.02
C VAL A 72 28.22 12.90 -46.81
N LEU A 73 27.07 12.43 -46.26
CA LEU A 73 27.00 11.63 -45.07
C LEU A 73 27.35 10.16 -45.34
N VAL A 74 26.84 9.62 -46.43
CA VAL A 74 27.05 8.22 -46.80
C VAL A 74 27.46 8.17 -48.27
N PRO A 75 28.73 7.85 -48.58
CA PRO A 75 29.24 7.85 -49.97
C PRO A 75 28.53 6.86 -50.90
N ASN A 76 27.99 5.76 -50.37
CA ASN A 76 27.26 4.74 -51.14
C ASN A 76 25.76 5.07 -51.18
N ALA A 77 25.38 5.69 -52.27
CA ALA A 77 23.99 6.10 -52.55
C ALA A 77 23.01 4.92 -52.55
N THR A 78 23.43 3.75 -53.03
CA THR A 78 22.58 2.55 -53.10
C THR A 78 22.23 2.02 -51.73
N VAL A 79 23.20 1.93 -50.81
CA VAL A 79 22.99 1.47 -49.44
C VAL A 79 22.02 2.41 -48.72
N LEU A 80 22.22 3.71 -48.89
CA LEU A 80 21.37 4.70 -48.22
C LEU A 80 19.93 4.67 -48.79
N ALA A 81 19.76 4.59 -50.07
CA ALA A 81 18.45 4.47 -50.72
C ALA A 81 17.72 3.19 -50.25
N THR A 82 18.41 2.05 -50.26
CA THR A 82 17.85 0.78 -49.72
C THR A 82 17.40 0.93 -48.28
N LEU A 83 18.23 1.54 -47.42
CA LEU A 83 17.88 1.77 -46.01
C LEU A 83 16.63 2.62 -45.85
N CYS A 84 16.45 3.67 -46.66
CA CYS A 84 15.26 4.52 -46.65
C CYS A 84 13.99 3.74 -47.00
N PHE A 85 14.04 2.90 -48.03
CA PHE A 85 12.90 2.06 -48.40
C PHE A 85 12.52 1.06 -47.29
N VAL A 86 13.52 0.43 -46.66
CA VAL A 86 13.30 -0.45 -45.54
C VAL A 86 12.62 0.29 -44.37
N MET A 87 13.07 1.52 -44.09
CA MET A 87 12.51 2.32 -43.00
C MET A 87 11.06 2.74 -43.27
N ILE A 88 10.70 3.08 -44.51
CA ILE A 88 9.30 3.38 -44.86
C ILE A 88 8.42 2.14 -44.76
N MET A 89 8.89 0.99 -45.25
CA MET A 89 8.10 -0.24 -45.27
C MET A 89 7.85 -0.79 -43.88
N LEU A 90 8.82 -0.70 -42.97
CA LEU A 90 8.71 -1.16 -41.57
C LEU A 90 8.29 -0.07 -40.57
N GLY A 91 8.27 1.21 -41.01
CA GLY A 91 7.87 2.35 -40.19
C GLY A 91 6.51 2.24 -39.50
N PRO A 92 5.49 1.62 -40.14
CA PRO A 92 4.21 1.39 -39.46
C PRO A 92 4.29 0.53 -38.19
N LEU A 93 5.25 -0.38 -38.05
CA LEU A 93 5.31 -1.32 -36.92
C LEU A 93 5.50 -0.62 -35.59
N PRO A 94 6.50 0.22 -35.33
CA PRO A 94 6.68 0.84 -34.03
C PRO A 94 5.51 1.74 -33.63
N ILE A 95 4.86 2.42 -34.58
CA ILE A 95 3.72 3.28 -34.23
C ILE A 95 2.50 2.45 -33.88
N ILE A 96 2.27 1.31 -34.51
CA ILE A 96 1.21 0.37 -34.16
C ILE A 96 1.42 -0.14 -32.74
N TYR A 97 2.63 -0.64 -32.43
CA TYR A 97 2.95 -1.12 -31.06
C TYR A 97 2.79 -0.03 -29.99
N TYR A 98 3.19 1.20 -30.33
CA TYR A 98 3.01 2.33 -29.42
C TYR A 98 1.52 2.61 -29.14
N ILE A 99 0.68 2.62 -30.17
CA ILE A 99 -0.77 2.87 -30.04
C ILE A 99 -1.48 1.70 -29.36
N ASP A 100 -1.15 0.46 -29.73
CA ASP A 100 -1.73 -0.74 -29.09
C ASP A 100 -1.41 -0.76 -27.59
N SER A 101 -0.18 -0.46 -27.21
CA SER A 101 0.20 -0.31 -25.80
C SER A 101 -0.59 0.82 -25.11
N MET A 102 -0.80 1.94 -25.78
CA MET A 102 -1.62 3.04 -25.27
C MET A 102 -3.08 2.64 -25.04
N GLN A 103 -3.63 1.77 -25.89
CA GLN A 103 -4.99 1.23 -25.84
C GLN A 103 -5.10 -0.05 -24.99
N SER A 104 -3.99 -0.47 -24.35
CA SER A 104 -3.92 -1.67 -23.49
C SER A 104 -4.29 -2.96 -24.22
N GLY A 105 -3.90 -3.10 -25.48
CA GLY A 105 -4.10 -4.30 -26.32
C GLY A 105 -5.56 -4.53 -26.77
N ARG A 106 -6.44 -3.52 -26.64
CA ARG A 106 -7.87 -3.69 -26.93
C ARG A 106 -8.15 -3.99 -28.39
N HIS A 107 -7.36 -3.44 -29.31
CA HIS A 107 -7.52 -3.57 -30.74
C HIS A 107 -6.45 -4.46 -31.37
N GLN A 108 -5.74 -5.26 -30.59
CA GLN A 108 -4.60 -6.08 -31.00
C GLN A 108 -4.89 -6.93 -32.26
N LYS A 109 -6.09 -7.54 -32.35
CA LYS A 109 -6.45 -8.37 -33.52
C LYS A 109 -6.51 -7.56 -34.81
N LEU A 110 -6.96 -6.30 -34.72
CA LEU A 110 -7.02 -5.39 -35.89
C LEU A 110 -5.63 -4.92 -36.30
N PHE A 111 -4.81 -4.56 -35.31
CA PHE A 111 -3.43 -4.12 -35.53
C PHE A 111 -2.54 -5.25 -36.08
N TRP A 112 -2.76 -6.50 -35.61
CA TRP A 112 -2.04 -7.64 -36.20
C TRP A 112 -2.20 -7.81 -37.68
N ILE A 113 -3.36 -7.44 -38.27
CA ILE A 113 -3.58 -7.46 -39.71
C ILE A 113 -2.70 -6.40 -40.41
N ALA A 114 -2.62 -5.18 -39.83
CA ALA A 114 -1.79 -4.11 -40.37
C ALA A 114 -0.30 -4.43 -40.26
N GLU A 115 0.14 -5.04 -39.15
CA GLU A 115 1.51 -5.51 -38.96
C GLU A 115 1.87 -6.59 -39.96
N ALA A 116 1.01 -7.59 -40.15
CA ALA A 116 1.20 -8.66 -41.12
C ALA A 116 1.27 -8.11 -42.54
N ALA A 117 0.41 -7.14 -42.91
CA ALA A 117 0.44 -6.48 -44.21
C ALA A 117 1.77 -5.75 -44.47
N ALA A 118 2.28 -5.02 -43.45
CA ALA A 118 3.57 -4.32 -43.56
C ALA A 118 4.75 -5.29 -43.72
N ILE A 119 4.77 -6.38 -42.94
CA ILE A 119 5.83 -7.40 -42.99
C ILE A 119 5.80 -8.15 -44.31
N VAL A 120 4.61 -8.55 -44.79
CA VAL A 120 4.46 -9.23 -46.09
C VAL A 120 4.86 -8.32 -47.24
N ASN A 121 4.45 -7.04 -47.20
CA ASN A 121 4.88 -6.05 -48.21
C ASN A 121 6.41 -5.90 -48.25
N PHE A 122 7.03 -5.77 -47.08
CA PHE A 122 8.49 -5.68 -46.98
C PHE A 122 9.17 -6.92 -47.58
N ALA A 123 8.70 -8.12 -47.21
CA ALA A 123 9.25 -9.38 -47.73
C ALA A 123 9.10 -9.49 -49.28
N VAL A 124 7.90 -9.21 -49.79
CA VAL A 124 7.62 -9.29 -51.23
C VAL A 124 8.46 -8.26 -52.00
N CYS A 125 8.50 -7.02 -51.57
CA CYS A 125 9.28 -5.97 -52.22
C CYS A 125 10.78 -6.27 -52.20
N THR A 126 11.28 -6.83 -51.08
CA THR A 126 12.69 -7.25 -50.99
C THR A 126 13.00 -8.40 -51.97
N ILE A 127 12.14 -9.40 -52.08
CA ILE A 127 12.32 -10.51 -53.03
C ILE A 127 12.28 -10.00 -54.47
N LEU A 128 11.36 -9.10 -54.82
CA LEU A 128 11.27 -8.50 -56.17
C LEU A 128 12.54 -7.71 -56.51
N HIS A 129 13.06 -6.95 -55.57
CA HIS A 129 14.29 -6.18 -55.73
C HIS A 129 15.51 -7.09 -55.90
N LEU A 130 15.69 -8.09 -55.05
CA LEU A 130 16.82 -9.03 -55.15
C LEU A 130 16.79 -9.90 -56.39
N SER A 131 15.59 -10.21 -56.92
CA SER A 131 15.43 -10.95 -58.16
C SER A 131 15.63 -10.09 -59.42
N GLY A 132 15.78 -8.78 -59.25
CA GLY A 132 15.88 -7.83 -60.39
C GLY A 132 14.56 -7.64 -61.13
N ALA A 133 13.43 -8.14 -60.61
CA ALA A 133 12.13 -8.03 -61.27
C ALA A 133 11.52 -6.62 -61.18
N LYS A 134 11.70 -5.96 -60.00
CA LYS A 134 11.28 -4.57 -59.76
C LYS A 134 12.19 -3.89 -58.75
N ASP A 135 12.41 -2.60 -58.96
CA ASP A 135 13.10 -1.79 -57.96
C ASP A 135 12.17 -1.36 -56.81
N TYR A 136 12.76 -1.05 -55.65
CA TYR A 136 12.00 -0.54 -54.49
C TYR A 136 11.17 0.69 -54.81
N ILE A 137 11.66 1.59 -55.70
CA ILE A 137 10.95 2.80 -56.10
C ILE A 137 9.63 2.49 -56.81
N GLU A 138 9.58 1.39 -57.58
CA GLU A 138 8.36 0.97 -58.28
C GLU A 138 7.31 0.37 -57.32
N THR A 139 7.75 -0.13 -56.20
CA THR A 139 6.87 -0.72 -55.15
C THR A 139 6.51 0.27 -54.05
N LEU A 140 7.15 1.44 -54.01
CA LEU A 140 6.93 2.48 -53.01
C LEU A 140 5.46 2.95 -52.88
N PRO A 141 4.65 3.08 -53.93
CA PRO A 141 3.25 3.44 -53.83
C PRO A 141 2.43 2.45 -52.94
N ILE A 142 2.77 1.16 -52.99
CA ILE A 142 2.10 0.14 -52.19
C ILE A 142 2.40 0.36 -50.70
N ALA A 143 3.65 0.67 -50.36
CA ALA A 143 4.05 0.99 -48.97
C ALA A 143 3.32 2.23 -48.44
N HIS A 144 3.15 3.27 -49.26
CA HIS A 144 2.38 4.46 -48.87
C HIS A 144 0.90 4.17 -48.68
N VAL A 145 0.28 3.28 -49.48
CA VAL A 145 -1.11 2.84 -49.26
C VAL A 145 -1.24 2.09 -47.95
N ILE A 146 -0.31 1.18 -47.63
CA ILE A 146 -0.32 0.45 -46.36
C ILE A 146 -0.16 1.41 -45.18
N LEU A 147 0.74 2.39 -45.27
CA LEU A 147 0.91 3.43 -44.24
C LEU A 147 -0.39 4.24 -44.07
N ALA A 148 -1.00 4.69 -45.16
CA ALA A 148 -2.25 5.46 -45.10
C ALA A 148 -3.39 4.67 -44.48
N VAL A 149 -3.56 3.40 -44.86
CA VAL A 149 -4.56 2.51 -44.23
C VAL A 149 -4.27 2.33 -42.73
N THR A 150 -3.01 2.12 -42.36
CA THR A 150 -2.61 1.99 -40.97
C THR A 150 -2.93 3.25 -40.18
N LEU A 151 -2.66 4.44 -40.68
CA LEU A 151 -3.00 5.71 -40.02
C LEU A 151 -4.51 5.88 -39.86
N VAL A 152 -5.32 5.49 -40.85
CA VAL A 152 -6.78 5.50 -40.74
C VAL A 152 -7.27 4.54 -39.68
N LEU A 153 -6.71 3.33 -39.62
CA LEU A 153 -7.03 2.36 -38.56
C LEU A 153 -6.67 2.88 -37.15
N ILE A 154 -5.49 3.47 -36.99
CA ILE A 154 -5.05 4.08 -35.72
C ILE A 154 -6.03 5.18 -35.32
N LEU A 155 -6.36 6.11 -36.21
CA LEU A 155 -7.31 7.18 -35.91
C LEU A 155 -8.69 6.63 -35.54
N GLY A 156 -9.19 5.66 -36.33
CA GLY A 156 -10.49 5.02 -36.09
C GLY A 156 -10.58 4.36 -34.72
N THR A 157 -9.55 3.60 -34.33
CA THR A 157 -9.52 2.95 -33.01
C THR A 157 -9.40 3.96 -31.88
N VAL A 158 -8.61 5.01 -32.04
CA VAL A 158 -8.44 6.06 -31.02
C VAL A 158 -9.72 6.87 -30.84
N PHE A 159 -10.41 7.24 -31.93
CA PHE A 159 -11.72 7.92 -31.84
C PHE A 159 -12.80 7.02 -31.25
N TYR A 160 -12.81 5.74 -31.60
CA TYR A 160 -13.71 4.76 -31.01
C TYR A 160 -13.52 4.68 -29.48
N ASP A 161 -12.26 4.54 -29.02
CA ASP A 161 -11.93 4.49 -27.60
C ASP A 161 -12.24 5.80 -26.87
N MET A 162 -12.09 6.92 -27.54
CA MET A 162 -12.45 8.23 -26.99
C MET A 162 -13.97 8.37 -26.83
N TYR A 163 -14.74 7.95 -27.82
CA TYR A 163 -16.21 8.00 -27.80
C TYR A 163 -16.77 7.11 -26.68
N HIS A 164 -16.23 5.91 -26.48
CA HIS A 164 -16.65 4.98 -25.42
C HIS A 164 -16.03 5.29 -24.05
N GLY A 165 -15.28 6.36 -23.91
CA GLY A 165 -14.70 6.79 -22.63
C GLY A 165 -13.51 5.96 -22.14
N TYR A 166 -12.93 5.10 -22.96
CA TYR A 166 -11.78 4.27 -22.59
C TYR A 166 -10.46 5.06 -22.46
N ILE A 167 -10.35 6.22 -23.11
CA ILE A 167 -9.16 7.11 -23.09
C ILE A 167 -9.44 8.40 -22.28
N THR A 168 -10.14 8.31 -21.15
CA THR A 168 -10.46 9.51 -20.33
C THR A 168 -9.23 10.17 -19.73
N GLN A 169 -8.24 9.39 -19.33
CA GLN A 169 -7.03 9.88 -18.64
C GLN A 169 -5.94 10.41 -19.57
N ASN A 170 -6.00 10.08 -20.87
CA ASN A 170 -4.94 10.37 -21.83
C ASN A 170 -5.42 11.24 -23.01
N ARG A 171 -6.44 12.07 -22.83
CA ARG A 171 -7.00 12.93 -23.88
C ARG A 171 -5.94 13.81 -24.56
N PHE A 172 -4.93 14.27 -23.83
CA PHE A 172 -3.83 15.06 -24.39
C PHE A 172 -2.99 14.27 -25.41
N MET A 173 -2.88 12.95 -25.23
CA MET A 173 -2.16 12.10 -26.18
C MET A 173 -2.85 12.05 -27.55
N VAL A 174 -4.17 12.12 -27.57
CA VAL A 174 -4.94 12.15 -28.82
C VAL A 174 -4.61 13.41 -29.63
N VAL A 175 -4.45 14.55 -28.96
CA VAL A 175 -4.04 15.81 -29.60
C VAL A 175 -2.63 15.66 -30.19
N GLY A 176 -1.68 15.13 -29.44
CA GLY A 176 -0.32 14.88 -29.93
C GLY A 176 -0.30 13.92 -31.11
N LEU A 177 -1.10 12.85 -31.07
CA LEU A 177 -1.23 11.89 -32.14
C LEU A 177 -1.85 12.51 -33.41
N LEU A 178 -2.90 13.32 -33.29
CA LEU A 178 -3.52 14.02 -34.42
C LEU A 178 -2.53 14.95 -35.09
N ILE A 179 -1.77 15.72 -34.31
CA ILE A 179 -0.73 16.60 -34.88
C ILE A 179 0.31 15.77 -35.62
N ALA A 180 0.79 14.66 -35.05
CA ALA A 180 1.77 13.79 -35.67
C ALA A 180 1.23 13.16 -36.97
N VAL A 181 -0.02 12.68 -36.99
CA VAL A 181 -0.65 12.12 -38.19
C VAL A 181 -0.81 13.16 -39.26
N VAL A 182 -1.30 14.36 -38.92
CA VAL A 182 -1.41 15.48 -39.87
C VAL A 182 -0.04 15.83 -40.47
N SER A 183 0.99 15.87 -39.64
CA SER A 183 2.37 16.15 -40.05
C SER A 183 2.88 15.10 -41.07
N VAL A 184 2.64 13.80 -40.80
CA VAL A 184 3.02 12.71 -41.74
C VAL A 184 2.26 12.80 -43.05
N VAL A 185 0.96 13.13 -43.02
CA VAL A 185 0.14 13.30 -44.22
C VAL A 185 0.63 14.49 -45.08
N VAL A 186 0.87 15.63 -44.40
CA VAL A 186 1.41 16.83 -45.11
C VAL A 186 2.77 16.53 -45.75
N GLU A 187 3.65 15.84 -45.02
CA GLU A 187 4.96 15.43 -45.50
C GLU A 187 4.84 14.51 -46.73
N SER A 188 3.96 13.49 -46.63
CA SER A 188 3.73 12.56 -47.75
C SER A 188 3.20 13.28 -49.02
N ILE A 189 2.29 14.23 -48.85
CA ILE A 189 1.76 15.04 -49.96
C ILE A 189 2.87 15.93 -50.51
N SER A 190 3.66 16.59 -49.68
CA SER A 190 4.76 17.47 -50.09
C SER A 190 5.80 16.73 -50.96
N ALA A 191 6.09 15.48 -50.65
CA ALA A 191 7.01 14.63 -51.40
C ALA A 191 6.52 14.38 -52.83
N TYR A 192 5.20 14.27 -53.06
CA TYR A 192 4.65 14.10 -54.43
C TYR A 192 4.59 15.40 -55.24
N PHE A 193 4.43 16.54 -54.61
CA PHE A 193 4.34 17.85 -55.28
C PHE A 193 5.68 18.58 -55.41
N VAL A 194 6.81 17.92 -55.09
CA VAL A 194 8.17 18.48 -55.16
C VAL A 194 8.31 19.81 -54.42
N ILE A 195 7.63 19.95 -53.29
CA ILE A 195 7.77 21.11 -52.41
C ILE A 195 9.05 20.92 -51.59
N SER A 196 9.95 21.91 -51.62
CA SER A 196 11.32 21.79 -51.06
C SER A 196 11.44 21.84 -49.53
N ILE A 197 10.41 21.41 -48.80
CA ILE A 197 10.34 21.48 -47.33
C ILE A 197 10.21 20.08 -46.74
N SER A 198 10.99 19.11 -47.25
CA SER A 198 10.87 17.72 -46.79
C SER A 198 11.47 17.52 -45.38
N GLY A 199 10.76 16.78 -44.53
CA GLY A 199 11.22 16.36 -43.20
C GLY A 199 10.83 17.30 -42.06
N ILE A 200 10.55 18.58 -42.28
CA ILE A 200 10.29 19.56 -41.21
C ILE A 200 8.97 19.26 -40.51
N PHE A 201 7.89 19.03 -41.27
CA PHE A 201 6.57 18.75 -40.65
C PHE A 201 6.58 17.48 -39.87
N MET A 202 7.18 16.41 -40.36
CA MET A 202 7.32 15.15 -39.67
C MET A 202 8.16 15.32 -38.39
N GLY A 203 9.23 16.12 -38.46
CA GLY A 203 10.05 16.46 -37.28
C GLY A 203 9.24 17.14 -36.18
N ILE A 204 8.44 18.14 -36.53
CA ILE A 204 7.55 18.83 -35.59
C ILE A 204 6.55 17.85 -34.97
N GLY A 205 5.90 17.01 -35.79
CA GLY A 205 4.95 16.01 -35.32
C GLY A 205 5.56 15.03 -34.33
N MET A 206 6.78 14.54 -34.58
CA MET A 206 7.51 13.63 -33.68
C MET A 206 7.90 14.28 -32.38
N ILE A 207 8.37 15.54 -32.39
CA ILE A 207 8.69 16.28 -31.14
C ILE A 207 7.45 16.51 -30.29
N VAL A 208 6.33 16.88 -30.91
CA VAL A 208 5.06 17.08 -30.21
C VAL A 208 4.57 15.77 -29.60
N LEU A 209 4.63 14.68 -30.35
CA LEU A 209 4.23 13.36 -29.83
C LEU A 209 5.14 12.90 -28.69
N LEU A 210 6.45 13.13 -28.78
CA LEU A 210 7.40 12.86 -27.71
C LEU A 210 7.07 13.66 -26.45
N PHE A 211 6.77 14.94 -26.58
CA PHE A 211 6.39 15.78 -25.44
C PHE A 211 5.17 15.23 -24.70
N PHE A 212 4.10 14.91 -25.41
CA PHE A 212 2.90 14.36 -24.80
C PHE A 212 3.14 12.95 -24.21
N SER A 213 3.96 12.12 -24.87
CA SER A 213 4.36 10.81 -24.36
C SER A 213 5.15 10.94 -23.06
N LEU A 214 6.07 11.88 -22.96
CA LEU A 214 6.83 12.17 -21.75
C LEU A 214 5.92 12.60 -20.59
N VAL A 215 5.00 13.54 -20.85
CA VAL A 215 4.00 13.99 -19.87
C VAL A 215 3.15 12.81 -19.37
N ARG A 216 2.71 11.92 -20.27
CA ARG A 216 1.98 10.70 -19.91
C ARG A 216 2.82 9.79 -19.01
N THR A 217 4.07 9.54 -19.38
CA THR A 217 4.97 8.67 -18.63
C THR A 217 5.23 9.21 -17.24
N ILE A 218 5.50 10.51 -17.08
CA ILE A 218 5.65 11.16 -15.79
C ILE A 218 4.41 10.97 -14.92
N ARG A 219 3.20 11.20 -15.47
CA ARG A 219 1.95 10.99 -14.73
C ARG A 219 1.74 9.53 -14.33
N ASN A 220 2.10 8.58 -15.17
CA ASN A 220 2.01 7.17 -14.85
C ASN A 220 2.99 6.78 -13.73
N LEU A 221 4.23 7.29 -13.78
CA LEU A 221 5.21 7.10 -12.71
C LEU A 221 4.72 7.65 -11.37
N GLN A 222 4.18 8.87 -11.34
CA GLN A 222 3.60 9.46 -10.13
C GLN A 222 2.45 8.63 -9.56
N LYS A 223 1.58 8.08 -10.43
CA LYS A 223 0.50 7.18 -9.99
C LYS A 223 1.03 5.86 -9.42
N MET A 224 2.05 5.27 -10.05
CA MET A 224 2.69 4.05 -9.57
C MET A 224 3.31 4.26 -8.20
N GLU A 225 4.07 5.35 -8.02
CA GLU A 225 4.69 5.70 -6.75
C GLU A 225 3.66 5.94 -5.65
N SER A 226 2.60 6.70 -5.94
CA SER A 226 1.51 6.94 -4.99
C SER A 226 0.78 5.65 -4.59
N ARG A 227 0.60 4.70 -5.53
CA ARG A 227 0.01 3.38 -5.22
C ARG A 227 0.93 2.55 -4.32
N ARG A 228 2.24 2.55 -4.59
CA ARG A 228 3.26 1.87 -3.78
C ARG A 228 3.27 2.40 -2.36
N GLN A 229 3.33 3.73 -2.18
CA GLN A 229 3.30 4.37 -0.87
C GLN A 229 2.02 4.02 -0.09
N ARG A 230 0.84 4.05 -0.74
CA ARG A 230 -0.42 3.64 -0.10
C ARG A 230 -0.42 2.17 0.33
N GLN A 231 0.17 1.29 -0.47
CA GLN A 231 0.29 -0.14 -0.11
C GLN A 231 1.24 -0.35 1.07
N GLU A 232 2.37 0.36 1.10
CA GLU A 232 3.33 0.31 2.22
C GLU A 232 2.71 0.86 3.51
N MET A 233 1.99 1.98 3.44
CA MET A 233 1.26 2.53 4.60
C MET A 233 0.20 1.56 5.13
N ARG A 234 -0.55 0.90 4.23
CA ARG A 234 -1.54 -0.12 4.64
C ARG A 234 -0.88 -1.33 5.32
N LYS A 235 0.28 -1.78 4.81
CA LYS A 235 1.04 -2.87 5.44
C LYS A 235 1.53 -2.47 6.84
N ARG A 236 2.16 -1.29 6.97
CA ARG A 236 2.63 -0.78 8.25
C ARG A 236 1.50 -0.64 9.27
N ARG A 237 0.35 -0.11 8.84
CA ARG A 237 -0.82 0.00 9.71
C ARG A 237 -1.29 -1.36 10.22
N LYS A 238 -1.43 -2.36 9.33
CA LYS A 238 -1.82 -3.72 9.74
C LYS A 238 -0.80 -4.34 10.71
N GLN A 239 0.50 -4.17 10.45
CA GLN A 239 1.55 -4.65 11.35
C GLN A 239 1.46 -4.00 12.74
N MET A 240 1.22 -2.69 12.79
CA MET A 240 1.04 -1.97 14.06
C MET A 240 -0.20 -2.43 14.82
N GLU A 241 -1.34 -2.63 14.12
CA GLU A 241 -2.57 -3.18 14.70
C GLU A 241 -2.32 -4.58 15.28
N THR A 242 -1.65 -5.46 14.55
CA THR A 242 -1.30 -6.82 15.02
C THR A 242 -0.37 -6.76 16.22
N MET A 243 0.68 -5.95 16.18
CA MET A 243 1.64 -5.79 17.27
C MET A 243 0.95 -5.25 18.54
N SER A 244 0.04 -4.28 18.38
CA SER A 244 -0.74 -3.75 19.51
C SER A 244 -1.59 -4.83 20.16
N LEU A 245 -2.28 -5.66 19.37
CA LEU A 245 -3.07 -6.79 19.91
C LEU A 245 -2.21 -7.82 20.62
N GLN A 246 -1.06 -8.17 20.06
CA GLN A 246 -0.11 -9.10 20.70
C GLN A 246 0.41 -8.55 22.03
N MET A 247 0.76 -7.27 22.10
CA MET A 247 1.17 -6.63 23.36
C MET A 247 0.07 -6.69 24.41
N MET A 248 -1.20 -6.40 24.05
CA MET A 248 -2.33 -6.48 24.96
C MET A 248 -2.53 -7.91 25.49
N GLN A 249 -2.47 -8.90 24.61
CA GLN A 249 -2.57 -10.32 25.00
C GLN A 249 -1.44 -10.73 25.95
N THR A 250 -0.21 -10.32 25.65
CA THR A 250 0.95 -10.61 26.51
C THR A 250 0.78 -9.98 27.89
N LEU A 251 0.33 -8.71 27.97
CA LEU A 251 0.05 -8.05 29.24
C LEU A 251 -1.04 -8.77 30.03
N SER A 252 -2.16 -9.13 29.37
CA SER A 252 -3.24 -9.89 30.00
C SER A 252 -2.76 -11.23 30.55
N THR A 253 -2.01 -12.00 29.75
CA THR A 253 -1.45 -13.29 30.16
C THR A 253 -0.45 -13.15 31.31
N THR A 254 0.35 -12.09 31.33
CA THR A 254 1.31 -11.81 32.40
C THR A 254 0.58 -11.56 33.75
N ILE A 255 -0.54 -10.85 33.68
CA ILE A 255 -1.37 -10.59 34.87
C ILE A 255 -2.05 -11.85 35.34
N GLU A 256 -2.60 -12.66 34.45
CA GLU A 256 -3.18 -13.96 34.75
C GLU A 256 -2.15 -14.94 35.36
N ALA A 257 -0.88 -14.85 34.95
CA ALA A 257 0.19 -15.65 35.53
C ALA A 257 0.48 -15.27 37.00
N LYS A 258 0.17 -14.02 37.41
CA LYS A 258 0.29 -13.54 38.80
C LYS A 258 -0.84 -14.06 39.70
N ASP A 259 -2.04 -14.29 39.11
CA ASP A 259 -3.23 -14.79 39.80
C ASP A 259 -3.47 -16.27 39.41
N GLU A 260 -3.06 -17.22 40.27
CA GLU A 260 -3.11 -18.66 39.98
C GLU A 260 -4.49 -19.19 39.57
N TYR A 261 -5.56 -18.44 39.88
CA TYR A 261 -6.95 -18.82 39.63
C TYR A 261 -7.53 -18.30 38.33
N THR A 262 -6.78 -17.47 37.57
CA THR A 262 -7.35 -16.72 36.43
C THR A 262 -6.83 -17.12 35.02
N ARG A 263 -6.14 -18.27 34.92
CA ARG A 263 -5.63 -18.69 33.58
C ARG A 263 -6.75 -18.77 32.54
N GLY A 264 -6.61 -18.00 31.42
CA GLY A 264 -7.56 -17.91 30.35
C GLY A 264 -8.87 -17.20 30.68
N HIS A 265 -8.98 -16.64 31.88
CA HIS A 265 -10.16 -15.92 32.36
C HIS A 265 -10.49 -14.70 31.47
N SER A 266 -9.53 -13.80 31.27
CA SER A 266 -9.76 -12.57 30.51
C SER A 266 -10.18 -12.87 29.06
N HIS A 267 -9.68 -13.97 28.48
CA HIS A 267 -10.11 -14.41 27.16
C HIS A 267 -11.57 -14.87 27.17
N ARG A 268 -11.97 -15.71 28.12
CA ARG A 268 -13.36 -16.19 28.22
C ARG A 268 -14.32 -15.04 28.48
N VAL A 269 -13.98 -14.15 29.40
CA VAL A 269 -14.75 -12.92 29.66
C VAL A 269 -14.92 -12.09 28.41
N ALA A 270 -13.84 -11.90 27.64
CA ALA A 270 -13.90 -11.16 26.38
C ALA A 270 -14.83 -11.82 25.35
N GLU A 271 -14.79 -13.15 25.21
CA GLU A 271 -15.68 -13.86 24.28
C GLU A 271 -17.15 -13.80 24.73
N TYR A 272 -17.45 -13.95 26.03
CA TYR A 272 -18.81 -13.77 26.55
C TYR A 272 -19.32 -12.34 26.32
N ALA A 273 -18.50 -11.34 26.63
CA ALA A 273 -18.85 -9.94 26.41
C ALA A 273 -19.14 -9.66 24.93
N VAL A 274 -18.35 -10.23 24.00
CA VAL A 274 -18.57 -10.12 22.55
C VAL A 274 -19.89 -10.76 22.12
N LEU A 275 -20.25 -11.92 22.68
CA LEU A 275 -21.52 -12.56 22.36
C LEU A 275 -22.71 -11.70 22.80
N ILE A 276 -22.65 -11.13 24.01
CA ILE A 276 -23.66 -10.22 24.52
C ILE A 276 -23.77 -8.97 23.63
N ALA A 277 -22.63 -8.33 23.30
CA ALA A 277 -22.62 -7.13 22.47
C ALA A 277 -23.13 -7.36 21.05
N LYS A 278 -22.87 -8.53 20.45
CA LYS A 278 -23.43 -8.93 19.16
C LYS A 278 -24.95 -9.05 19.21
N GLU A 279 -25.48 -9.67 20.25
CA GLU A 279 -26.93 -9.82 20.42
C GLU A 279 -27.62 -8.48 20.68
N LEU A 280 -26.91 -7.54 21.33
CA LEU A 280 -27.35 -6.14 21.50
C LEU A 280 -27.25 -5.31 20.18
N GLY A 281 -26.72 -5.89 19.08
CA GLY A 281 -26.62 -5.22 17.78
C GLY A 281 -25.50 -4.18 17.67
N TRP A 282 -24.46 -4.28 18.46
CA TRP A 282 -23.34 -3.33 18.46
C TRP A 282 -22.53 -3.36 17.15
N SER A 283 -21.89 -2.24 16.81
CA SER A 283 -21.02 -2.17 15.65
C SER A 283 -19.76 -3.04 15.85
N GLN A 284 -19.13 -3.48 14.74
CA GLN A 284 -17.89 -4.24 14.80
C GLN A 284 -16.75 -3.46 15.50
N LYS A 285 -16.75 -2.13 15.40
CA LYS A 285 -15.78 -1.28 16.08
C LYS A 285 -15.98 -1.35 17.60
N ASP A 286 -17.21 -1.19 18.07
CA ASP A 286 -17.54 -1.18 19.51
C ASP A 286 -17.32 -2.58 20.13
N ILE A 287 -17.66 -3.64 19.39
CA ILE A 287 -17.36 -5.02 19.77
C ILE A 287 -15.85 -5.24 19.91
N SER A 288 -15.04 -4.71 18.98
CA SER A 288 -13.59 -4.82 19.09
C SER A 288 -13.01 -4.06 20.28
N ASN A 289 -13.53 -2.86 20.56
CA ASN A 289 -13.13 -2.08 21.72
C ASN A 289 -13.51 -2.79 23.04
N LEU A 290 -14.73 -3.33 23.12
CA LEU A 290 -15.20 -4.09 24.27
C LEU A 290 -14.35 -5.34 24.52
N ARG A 291 -14.00 -6.10 23.46
CA ARG A 291 -13.11 -7.26 23.57
C ARG A 291 -11.76 -6.88 24.16
N ASN A 292 -11.14 -5.81 23.63
CA ASN A 292 -9.84 -5.35 24.08
C ASN A 292 -9.90 -4.82 25.54
N ALA A 293 -10.99 -4.13 25.90
CA ALA A 293 -11.21 -3.66 27.26
C ALA A 293 -11.40 -4.84 28.23
N ALA A 294 -12.12 -5.89 27.80
CA ALA A 294 -12.29 -7.10 28.58
C ALA A 294 -10.97 -7.83 28.87
N HIS A 295 -10.05 -7.86 27.89
CA HIS A 295 -8.71 -8.42 28.14
C HIS A 295 -7.90 -7.65 29.18
N LEU A 296 -8.19 -6.38 29.40
CA LEU A 296 -7.41 -5.49 30.27
C LEU A 296 -8.16 -5.08 31.56
N HIS A 297 -9.38 -5.59 31.77
CA HIS A 297 -10.22 -5.14 32.91
C HIS A 297 -9.53 -5.31 34.28
N ASP A 298 -8.77 -6.38 34.41
CA ASP A 298 -8.08 -6.80 35.66
C ASP A 298 -6.61 -6.35 35.71
N ILE A 299 -6.13 -5.49 34.79
CA ILE A 299 -4.69 -5.09 34.70
C ILE A 299 -4.17 -4.53 36.04
N GLY A 300 -5.02 -3.90 36.82
CA GLY A 300 -4.64 -3.32 38.10
C GLY A 300 -4.24 -4.35 39.19
N LYS A 301 -4.51 -5.64 39.00
CA LYS A 301 -4.01 -6.71 39.87
C LYS A 301 -2.48 -6.74 39.96
N ILE A 302 -1.78 -6.16 38.98
CA ILE A 302 -0.32 -6.00 39.02
C ILE A 302 0.14 -5.22 40.25
N GLY A 303 -0.67 -4.28 40.76
CA GLY A 303 -0.39 -3.48 41.96
C GLY A 303 -0.77 -4.15 43.28
N ILE A 304 -1.43 -5.30 43.24
CA ILE A 304 -1.85 -6.00 44.48
C ILE A 304 -0.73 -6.94 44.96
N PRO A 305 -0.38 -6.93 46.27
CA PRO A 305 0.63 -7.83 46.83
C PRO A 305 0.24 -9.30 46.65
N ASP A 306 1.18 -10.16 46.25
CA ASP A 306 0.95 -11.60 45.98
C ASP A 306 0.48 -12.33 47.25
N THR A 307 0.93 -11.90 48.41
CA THR A 307 0.52 -12.44 49.73
C THR A 307 -0.97 -12.26 50.01
N ILE A 308 -1.60 -11.24 49.41
CA ILE A 308 -3.03 -10.97 49.53
C ILE A 308 -3.77 -11.59 48.33
N LEU A 309 -3.26 -11.40 47.13
CA LEU A 309 -3.89 -11.88 45.87
C LEU A 309 -4.05 -13.41 45.87
N ASN A 310 -2.99 -14.15 46.26
CA ASN A 310 -2.94 -15.62 46.27
C ASN A 310 -3.11 -16.23 47.66
N LYS A 311 -3.73 -15.48 48.61
CA LYS A 311 -3.96 -15.99 49.97
C LYS A 311 -4.89 -17.20 49.94
N PRO A 312 -4.49 -18.37 50.52
CA PRO A 312 -5.30 -19.60 50.48
C PRO A 312 -6.47 -19.59 51.46
N THR A 313 -6.58 -18.59 52.36
CA THR A 313 -7.63 -18.45 53.34
C THR A 313 -8.56 -17.29 53.03
N LYS A 314 -9.68 -17.15 53.75
CA LYS A 314 -10.55 -15.99 53.60
C LYS A 314 -9.78 -14.71 53.91
N LEU A 315 -10.02 -13.69 53.07
CA LEU A 315 -9.48 -12.33 53.28
C LEU A 315 -10.15 -11.66 54.47
N THR A 316 -9.40 -10.85 55.22
CA THR A 316 -9.97 -9.90 56.15
C THR A 316 -10.63 -8.73 55.43
N GLU A 317 -11.38 -7.89 56.12
CA GLU A 317 -12.00 -6.69 55.53
C GLU A 317 -10.94 -5.72 54.98
N GLU A 318 -9.80 -5.58 55.67
CA GLU A 318 -8.68 -4.74 55.27
C GLU A 318 -7.99 -5.31 54.00
N GLU A 319 -7.74 -6.62 53.96
CA GLU A 319 -7.17 -7.28 52.79
C GLU A 319 -8.10 -7.21 51.59
N TYR A 320 -9.42 -7.34 51.82
CA TYR A 320 -10.41 -7.19 50.75
C TYR A 320 -10.47 -5.75 50.23
N ALA A 321 -10.27 -4.75 51.10
CA ALA A 321 -10.15 -3.35 50.70
C ALA A 321 -8.95 -3.15 49.75
N VAL A 322 -7.80 -3.80 50.05
CA VAL A 322 -6.62 -3.77 49.13
C VAL A 322 -6.93 -4.42 47.77
N ILE A 323 -7.64 -5.56 47.75
CA ILE A 323 -8.04 -6.19 46.49
C ILE A 323 -8.89 -5.23 45.64
N LYS A 324 -9.83 -4.48 46.25
CA LYS A 324 -10.67 -3.52 45.52
C LYS A 324 -9.88 -2.43 44.80
N GLU A 325 -8.70 -2.07 45.31
CA GLU A 325 -7.84 -1.05 44.68
C GLU A 325 -7.41 -1.41 43.24
N HIS A 326 -7.45 -2.70 42.83
CA HIS A 326 -7.10 -3.06 41.47
C HIS A 326 -7.92 -2.30 40.41
N THR A 327 -9.17 -1.94 40.70
CA THR A 327 -10.01 -1.18 39.76
C THR A 327 -9.49 0.25 39.57
N VAL A 328 -9.06 0.89 40.65
CA VAL A 328 -8.48 2.24 40.64
C VAL A 328 -7.09 2.21 39.97
N ILE A 329 -6.25 1.27 40.37
CA ILE A 329 -4.91 1.08 39.81
C ILE A 329 -5.02 0.78 38.30
N GLY A 330 -5.94 -0.11 37.91
CA GLY A 330 -6.18 -0.45 36.51
C GLY A 330 -6.60 0.77 35.68
N ALA A 331 -7.52 1.58 36.17
CA ALA A 331 -7.93 2.81 35.54
C ALA A 331 -6.75 3.79 35.35
N GLU A 332 -5.91 3.92 36.41
CA GLU A 332 -4.73 4.80 36.34
C GLU A 332 -3.69 4.34 35.34
N ILE A 333 -3.43 3.01 35.26
CA ILE A 333 -2.53 2.42 34.22
C ILE A 333 -3.05 2.71 32.81
N LEU A 334 -4.36 2.58 32.60
CA LEU A 334 -4.99 2.66 31.28
C LEU A 334 -5.37 4.08 30.84
N LYS A 335 -5.27 5.10 31.71
CA LYS A 335 -5.74 6.47 31.42
C LYS A 335 -5.16 7.12 30.18
N ASN A 336 -3.96 6.72 29.78
CA ASN A 336 -3.26 7.26 28.61
C ASN A 336 -3.47 6.44 27.33
N ILE A 337 -4.17 5.31 27.41
CA ILE A 337 -4.47 4.46 26.25
C ILE A 337 -5.68 5.04 25.51
N ARG A 338 -5.41 5.65 24.34
CA ARG A 338 -6.43 6.25 23.46
C ARG A 338 -6.87 5.33 22.32
N LEU A 339 -6.25 4.17 22.18
CA LEU A 339 -6.53 3.24 21.08
C LEU A 339 -7.76 2.38 21.32
N ILE A 340 -8.20 2.24 22.57
CA ILE A 340 -9.34 1.44 22.98
C ILE A 340 -10.32 2.36 23.70
N ASP A 341 -11.44 2.60 23.04
CA ASP A 341 -12.49 3.42 23.62
C ASP A 341 -13.04 2.72 24.91
N HIS A 342 -13.30 3.48 25.96
CA HIS A 342 -13.89 3.04 27.24
C HIS A 342 -13.05 2.08 28.10
N VAL A 343 -11.78 1.81 27.76
CA VAL A 343 -10.95 0.86 28.51
C VAL A 343 -10.73 1.26 29.97
N THR A 344 -10.53 2.55 30.23
CA THR A 344 -10.34 3.11 31.58
C THR A 344 -11.60 2.98 32.43
N GLU A 345 -12.75 3.28 31.82
CA GLU A 345 -14.06 3.16 32.48
C GLU A 345 -14.39 1.71 32.84
N VAL A 346 -14.08 0.79 31.93
CA VAL A 346 -14.23 -0.66 32.19
C VAL A 346 -13.35 -1.11 33.33
N ALA A 347 -12.07 -0.82 33.33
CA ALA A 347 -11.17 -1.22 34.39
C ALA A 347 -11.60 -0.66 35.73
N ARG A 348 -12.13 0.58 35.78
CA ARG A 348 -12.61 1.19 37.00
C ARG A 348 -13.92 0.60 37.50
N SER A 349 -14.90 0.34 36.59
CA SER A 349 -16.28 0.18 36.98
C SER A 349 -16.85 -1.25 36.79
N HIS A 350 -16.02 -2.24 36.39
CA HIS A 350 -16.52 -3.61 36.15
C HIS A 350 -16.96 -4.36 37.41
N HIS A 351 -16.65 -3.86 38.58
CA HIS A 351 -17.14 -4.36 39.87
C HIS A 351 -18.21 -3.48 40.52
N GLU A 352 -18.70 -2.47 39.80
CA GLU A 352 -19.90 -1.76 40.21
C GLU A 352 -21.13 -2.66 40.11
N ARG A 353 -22.14 -2.38 40.93
CA ARG A 353 -23.35 -3.19 41.00
C ARG A 353 -24.59 -2.33 40.75
N TYR A 354 -25.57 -2.90 40.10
CA TYR A 354 -26.81 -2.18 39.73
C TYR A 354 -27.50 -1.57 40.95
N ASP A 355 -27.40 -2.23 42.11
CA ASP A 355 -27.98 -1.78 43.40
C ASP A 355 -27.16 -0.65 44.07
N GLY A 356 -26.00 -0.30 43.57
CA GLY A 356 -25.10 0.72 44.11
C GLY A 356 -24.21 0.20 45.29
N THR A 357 -24.19 -1.11 45.52
CA THR A 357 -23.34 -1.70 46.58
C THR A 357 -21.97 -2.18 46.04
N GLY A 358 -21.66 -1.80 44.77
CA GLY A 358 -20.39 -2.10 44.11
C GLY A 358 -19.25 -1.21 44.55
N TYR A 359 -18.14 -1.28 43.83
CA TYR A 359 -16.94 -0.49 44.07
C TYR A 359 -16.23 -0.15 42.73
N PRO A 360 -15.41 0.92 42.66
CA PRO A 360 -14.92 1.75 43.79
C PRO A 360 -15.81 2.96 44.09
N ASP A 361 -16.68 3.40 43.13
CA ASP A 361 -17.41 4.66 43.25
C ASP A 361 -18.83 4.50 43.79
N GLY A 362 -19.37 3.27 43.85
CA GLY A 362 -20.73 2.99 44.29
C GLY A 362 -21.80 3.46 43.31
N LEU A 363 -21.49 3.43 42.01
CA LEU A 363 -22.40 3.83 40.92
C LEU A 363 -23.65 2.94 40.92
N LYS A 364 -24.79 3.53 40.55
CA LYS A 364 -26.08 2.82 40.59
C LYS A 364 -26.78 2.86 39.23
N GLY A 365 -27.36 1.73 38.86
CA GLY A 365 -28.20 1.64 37.65
C GLY A 365 -27.43 2.01 36.39
N GLU A 366 -27.96 2.99 35.67
CA GLU A 366 -27.41 3.45 34.38
C GLU A 366 -26.22 4.39 34.51
N GLU A 367 -25.89 4.85 35.72
CA GLU A 367 -24.65 5.61 35.96
C GLU A 367 -23.40 4.75 35.67
N ILE A 368 -23.55 3.42 35.75
CA ILE A 368 -22.49 2.48 35.39
C ILE A 368 -22.34 2.42 33.87
N PRO A 369 -21.15 2.67 33.30
CA PRO A 369 -20.93 2.59 31.90
C PRO A 369 -21.37 1.25 31.29
N ILE A 370 -22.07 1.27 30.15
CA ILE A 370 -22.64 0.05 29.54
C ILE A 370 -21.59 -1.01 29.24
N HIS A 371 -20.36 -0.61 28.84
CA HIS A 371 -19.23 -1.51 28.60
C HIS A 371 -18.83 -2.24 29.90
N ALA A 372 -18.79 -1.54 31.03
CA ALA A 372 -18.49 -2.13 32.34
C ALA A 372 -19.60 -3.08 32.79
N ARG A 373 -20.88 -2.73 32.53
CA ARG A 373 -22.03 -3.60 32.82
C ARG A 373 -21.95 -4.94 32.09
N ILE A 374 -21.63 -4.91 30.77
CA ILE A 374 -21.50 -6.13 29.95
C ILE A 374 -20.35 -7.00 30.48
N ILE A 375 -19.20 -6.39 30.79
CA ILE A 375 -18.04 -7.10 31.30
C ILE A 375 -18.31 -7.66 32.72
N ALA A 376 -18.99 -6.93 33.59
CA ALA A 376 -19.38 -7.41 34.90
C ALA A 376 -20.24 -8.69 34.84
N VAL A 377 -21.18 -8.78 33.88
CA VAL A 377 -22.00 -9.99 33.67
C VAL A 377 -21.13 -11.13 33.15
N ALA A 378 -20.25 -10.87 32.14
CA ALA A 378 -19.36 -11.85 31.56
C ALA A 378 -18.37 -12.41 32.61
N ASP A 379 -17.75 -11.53 33.44
CA ASP A 379 -16.84 -11.86 34.50
C ASP A 379 -17.54 -12.72 35.58
N SER A 380 -18.73 -12.28 36.01
CA SER A 380 -19.53 -13.02 37.00
C SER A 380 -19.87 -14.43 36.53
N TYR A 381 -20.23 -14.57 35.23
CA TYR A 381 -20.53 -15.86 34.63
C TYR A 381 -19.29 -16.77 34.58
N ASP A 382 -18.14 -16.26 34.10
CA ASP A 382 -16.90 -17.03 34.12
C ASP A 382 -16.50 -17.47 35.53
N ALA A 383 -16.67 -16.59 36.52
CA ALA A 383 -16.40 -16.90 37.89
C ALA A 383 -17.33 -18.00 38.46
N MET A 384 -18.58 -18.13 38.00
CA MET A 384 -19.51 -19.21 38.38
C MET A 384 -19.16 -20.53 37.68
N GLN A 385 -18.71 -20.49 36.45
CA GLN A 385 -18.29 -21.69 35.69
C GLN A 385 -16.96 -22.26 36.21
N SER A 386 -16.06 -21.39 36.71
CA SER A 386 -14.78 -21.78 37.29
C SER A 386 -15.00 -22.35 38.71
N ARG A 387 -14.46 -23.53 39.02
CA ARG A 387 -14.46 -24.09 40.39
C ARG A 387 -13.60 -23.22 41.31
N ARG A 388 -14.15 -22.10 41.82
CA ARG A 388 -13.54 -21.31 42.86
C ARG A 388 -14.01 -21.82 44.21
N ILE A 389 -13.09 -22.21 45.08
CA ILE A 389 -13.34 -22.89 46.39
C ILE A 389 -14.13 -22.00 47.37
N TYR A 390 -14.32 -20.71 47.12
CA TYR A 390 -14.75 -19.74 48.14
C TYR A 390 -15.93 -18.80 47.75
N ARG A 391 -16.64 -19.01 46.62
CA ARG A 391 -17.81 -18.18 46.31
C ARG A 391 -19.11 -18.97 46.30
N ASN A 392 -20.05 -18.57 47.16
CA ASN A 392 -21.45 -18.90 46.97
C ASN A 392 -21.95 -18.34 45.62
N PRO A 393 -22.82 -19.03 44.91
CA PRO A 393 -23.42 -18.49 43.70
C PRO A 393 -24.06 -17.14 44.03
N LEU A 394 -23.68 -16.12 43.27
CA LEU A 394 -24.22 -14.76 43.39
C LEU A 394 -25.72 -14.83 43.16
N GLY A 395 -26.51 -14.38 44.15
CA GLY A 395 -27.96 -14.26 43.98
C GLY A 395 -28.30 -13.35 42.81
N THR A 396 -29.46 -13.57 42.20
CA THR A 396 -30.02 -12.88 41.02
C THR A 396 -30.09 -11.33 41.11
N ALA A 397 -29.72 -10.72 42.22
CA ALA A 397 -29.75 -9.27 42.44
C ALA A 397 -28.62 -8.45 41.78
N VAL A 398 -27.72 -9.09 41.05
CA VAL A 398 -26.51 -8.42 40.45
C VAL A 398 -26.66 -8.16 38.95
N ILE A 399 -27.74 -8.63 38.32
CA ILE A 399 -27.85 -8.66 36.87
C ILE A 399 -28.57 -7.40 36.40
N TYR A 400 -27.93 -6.64 35.52
CA TYR A 400 -28.50 -5.49 34.81
C TYR A 400 -29.69 -5.96 33.98
N PRO A 401 -30.92 -5.46 34.16
CA PRO A 401 -32.11 -6.02 33.53
C PRO A 401 -32.01 -6.20 32.02
N GLU A 402 -31.53 -5.17 31.31
CA GLU A 402 -31.39 -5.19 29.84
C GLU A 402 -30.36 -6.19 29.32
N ILE A 403 -29.28 -6.39 30.06
CA ILE A 403 -28.21 -7.35 29.72
C ILE A 403 -28.59 -8.76 30.14
N ALA A 404 -29.37 -8.87 31.25
CA ALA A 404 -29.85 -10.14 31.76
C ALA A 404 -30.74 -10.87 30.75
N ASP A 405 -31.69 -10.19 30.14
CA ASP A 405 -32.59 -10.79 29.17
C ASP A 405 -31.82 -11.33 27.95
N VAL A 406 -30.85 -10.57 27.45
CA VAL A 406 -29.96 -10.99 26.37
C VAL A 406 -29.09 -12.16 26.79
N PHE A 407 -28.54 -12.11 28.00
CA PHE A 407 -27.69 -13.16 28.52
C PHE A 407 -28.46 -14.47 28.79
N LEU A 408 -29.66 -14.41 29.36
CA LEU A 408 -30.53 -15.56 29.57
C LEU A 408 -30.95 -16.20 28.24
N LYS A 409 -31.28 -15.38 27.24
CA LYS A 409 -31.55 -15.87 25.91
C LYS A 409 -30.39 -16.65 25.31
N LEU A 410 -29.15 -16.12 25.43
CA LEU A 410 -27.95 -16.80 24.97
C LEU A 410 -27.66 -18.11 25.70
N LEU A 411 -28.00 -18.17 27.02
CA LEU A 411 -27.93 -19.39 27.83
C LEU A 411 -28.94 -20.45 27.36
N ASP A 412 -30.21 -20.07 27.24
CA ASP A 412 -31.28 -20.97 26.80
C ASP A 412 -31.04 -21.53 25.40
N GLU A 413 -30.46 -20.72 24.48
CA GLU A 413 -30.08 -21.13 23.13
C GLU A 413 -28.76 -21.94 23.12
N ASN A 414 -28.12 -22.19 24.26
CA ASN A 414 -26.83 -22.88 24.39
C ASN A 414 -25.69 -22.24 23.54
N ARG A 415 -25.72 -20.91 23.39
CA ARG A 415 -24.76 -20.14 22.57
C ARG A 415 -23.57 -19.59 23.37
N LEU A 416 -23.57 -19.76 24.70
CA LEU A 416 -22.45 -19.38 25.59
C LEU A 416 -21.42 -20.51 25.75
N VAL A 417 -21.41 -21.50 24.86
CA VAL A 417 -20.40 -22.56 24.86
C VAL A 417 -19.13 -22.03 24.18
N ILE A 418 -18.14 -21.70 24.98
CA ILE A 418 -16.77 -21.50 24.47
C ILE A 418 -16.11 -22.88 24.51
N ASN A 419 -15.60 -23.35 23.37
CA ASN A 419 -14.86 -24.61 23.30
C ASN A 419 -13.71 -24.55 24.31
N ALA A 420 -13.76 -25.43 25.30
CA ALA A 420 -12.73 -25.55 26.33
C ALA A 420 -11.37 -26.03 25.81
N ASP A 421 -11.30 -26.41 24.52
CA ASP A 421 -10.07 -26.76 23.80
C ASP A 421 -9.31 -25.50 23.28
N TYR A 422 -9.34 -24.40 24.04
CA TYR A 422 -8.33 -23.37 23.87
C TYR A 422 -6.99 -23.92 24.38
N LYS A 423 -6.37 -24.78 23.61
CA LYS A 423 -4.92 -24.89 23.56
C LYS A 423 -4.46 -23.50 23.15
N GLY A 424 -3.83 -22.81 24.08
CA GLY A 424 -3.37 -21.44 23.87
C GLY A 424 -2.72 -21.31 22.49
N ILE A 425 -2.64 -20.11 21.96
CA ILE A 425 -2.05 -19.71 20.66
C ILE A 425 -0.66 -20.37 20.39
N GLU A 426 -0.22 -21.29 21.20
CA GLU A 426 1.02 -22.07 21.08
C GLU A 426 1.09 -22.89 19.78
N ASP A 427 -0.04 -23.28 19.16
CA ASP A 427 0.01 -24.15 17.97
C ASP A 427 -0.17 -23.41 16.62
N GLU A 428 -0.70 -22.19 16.58
CA GLU A 428 -0.90 -21.47 15.31
C GLU A 428 0.16 -20.37 15.04
N TYR A 429 0.94 -19.98 16.05
CA TYR A 429 2.05 -19.02 15.97
C TYR A 429 3.27 -19.44 16.79
N ALA A 430 3.56 -20.73 16.84
CA ALA A 430 4.82 -21.23 17.40
C ALA A 430 6.01 -20.71 16.57
N LEU A 431 6.49 -19.52 16.90
CA LEU A 431 7.80 -19.04 16.50
C LEU A 431 8.79 -19.40 17.64
N PRO A 432 9.58 -20.48 17.47
CA PRO A 432 10.52 -20.93 18.52
C PRO A 432 11.61 -19.92 18.89
N ALA A 433 11.70 -18.80 18.14
CA ALA A 433 12.69 -17.74 18.37
C ALA A 433 12.16 -16.55 19.19
N VAL A 434 10.84 -16.42 19.35
CA VAL A 434 10.23 -15.25 20.02
C VAL A 434 10.21 -15.41 21.53
N GLU A 435 10.07 -16.64 22.03
CA GLU A 435 10.06 -16.94 23.46
C GLU A 435 11.37 -16.52 24.14
N SER A 436 12.50 -16.80 23.53
CA SER A 436 13.83 -16.39 24.03
C SER A 436 14.09 -14.88 23.94
N GLU A 437 13.51 -14.17 22.97
CA GLU A 437 13.63 -12.71 22.85
C GLU A 437 12.67 -11.97 23.81
N ILE A 438 11.48 -12.50 24.05
CA ILE A 438 10.53 -11.95 25.02
C ILE A 438 11.04 -12.17 26.43
N GLU A 439 11.58 -13.35 26.76
CA GLU A 439 12.22 -13.61 28.07
C GLU A 439 13.44 -12.70 28.29
N LYS A 440 14.27 -12.48 27.25
CA LYS A 440 15.38 -11.52 27.32
C LYS A 440 14.88 -10.08 27.46
N PHE A 441 13.82 -9.70 26.75
CA PHE A 441 13.24 -8.37 26.85
C PHE A 441 12.64 -8.14 28.26
N ILE A 442 11.85 -9.08 28.78
CA ILE A 442 11.30 -9.03 30.13
C ILE A 442 12.43 -9.01 31.17
N SER A 443 13.44 -9.85 31.01
CA SER A 443 14.63 -9.87 31.88
C SER A 443 15.39 -8.54 31.84
N ASN A 444 15.56 -7.96 30.65
CA ASN A 444 16.21 -6.65 30.49
C ASN A 444 15.38 -5.51 31.08
N VAL A 445 14.05 -5.52 30.87
CA VAL A 445 13.13 -4.53 31.46
C VAL A 445 13.16 -4.65 32.99
N MET A 446 13.06 -5.86 33.53
CA MET A 446 13.15 -6.12 34.99
C MET A 446 14.52 -5.72 35.55
N THR A 447 15.59 -5.98 34.82
CA THR A 447 16.96 -5.59 35.21
C THR A 447 17.14 -4.09 35.18
N THR A 448 16.60 -3.43 34.12
CA THR A 448 16.64 -1.97 33.97
C THR A 448 15.79 -1.27 35.06
N MET A 449 14.62 -1.83 35.36
CA MET A 449 13.80 -1.34 36.47
C MET A 449 14.52 -1.49 37.82
N ARG A 450 15.13 -2.65 38.12
CA ARG A 450 15.92 -2.84 39.35
C ARG A 450 17.14 -1.93 39.42
N THR A 451 17.88 -1.73 38.32
CA THR A 451 19.03 -0.80 38.31
C THR A 451 18.60 0.65 38.43
N GLN A 452 17.42 1.03 37.97
CA GLN A 452 16.85 2.37 38.16
C GLN A 452 16.33 2.58 39.56
N GLU A 453 15.68 1.57 40.16
CA GLU A 453 15.29 1.56 41.55
C GLU A 453 16.52 1.67 42.51
N ASP A 454 17.60 0.93 42.21
CA ASP A 454 18.86 0.99 42.97
C ASP A 454 19.58 2.35 42.83
N SER A 455 19.44 3.04 41.68
CA SER A 455 20.10 4.32 41.42
C SER A 455 19.36 5.53 42.00
N GLU A 456 18.03 5.50 42.03
CA GLU A 456 17.21 6.64 42.50
C GLU A 456 16.76 6.49 43.96
N GLY A 457 16.77 5.27 44.51
CA GLY A 457 16.45 4.97 45.92
C GLY A 457 15.02 5.32 46.30
N PHE A 458 14.10 5.37 45.32
CA PHE A 458 12.67 5.55 45.48
C PHE A 458 11.91 4.43 44.77
N ASP A 459 10.85 3.94 45.38
CA ASP A 459 9.92 3.00 44.79
C ASP A 459 9.15 3.70 43.63
N PHE A 460 9.23 3.16 42.45
CA PHE A 460 8.65 3.75 41.25
C PHE A 460 7.11 3.85 41.30
N LEU A 461 6.44 2.94 41.99
CA LEU A 461 4.98 2.89 42.08
C LEU A 461 4.43 3.82 43.14
N THR A 462 5.13 3.94 44.26
CA THR A 462 4.64 4.68 45.44
C THR A 462 5.32 6.03 45.63
N GLY A 463 6.45 6.28 44.96
CA GLY A 463 7.28 7.48 45.13
C GLY A 463 7.90 7.57 46.56
N LEU A 464 7.82 6.51 47.36
CA LEU A 464 8.38 6.47 48.70
C LEU A 464 9.85 6.05 48.66
N PRO A 465 10.68 6.55 49.57
CA PRO A 465 12.08 6.13 49.69
C PRO A 465 12.13 4.65 50.01
N MET A 466 12.92 3.88 49.27
CA MET A 466 13.21 2.49 49.58
C MET A 466 13.84 2.38 50.98
N ARG A 467 13.67 1.22 51.63
CA ARG A 467 14.13 0.95 53.01
C ARG A 467 15.55 1.44 53.25
N ASN A 468 16.49 1.17 52.38
CA ASN A 468 17.90 1.58 52.47
C ASN A 468 18.10 3.10 52.43
N ARG A 469 17.25 3.85 51.75
CA ARG A 469 17.29 5.32 51.70
C ARG A 469 16.46 5.93 52.82
N GLY A 470 15.37 5.29 53.20
CA GLY A 470 14.58 5.66 54.36
C GLY A 470 15.39 5.58 55.63
N GLU A 471 16.18 4.51 55.81
CA GLU A 471 17.09 4.37 56.97
C GLU A 471 18.22 5.42 56.98
N LYS A 472 18.77 5.77 55.81
CA LYS A 472 19.77 6.84 55.67
C LYS A 472 19.19 8.22 55.92
N LEU A 473 17.99 8.50 55.44
CA LEU A 473 17.27 9.74 55.71
C LEU A 473 16.89 9.86 57.19
N ALA A 474 16.40 8.78 57.79
CA ALA A 474 16.08 8.74 59.24
C ALA A 474 17.33 8.95 60.09
N ALA A 475 18.48 8.32 59.72
CA ALA A 475 19.77 8.55 60.37
C ALA A 475 20.30 9.98 60.24
N GLN A 476 20.08 10.64 59.08
CA GLN A 476 20.43 12.05 58.88
C GLN A 476 19.54 13.00 59.69
N PHE A 477 18.24 12.71 59.82
CA PHE A 477 17.34 13.48 60.67
C PHE A 477 17.67 13.35 62.14
N MET A 478 18.12 12.14 62.59
CA MET A 478 18.51 11.92 63.97
C MET A 478 19.88 12.51 64.35
N GLN A 479 20.67 12.96 63.39
CA GLN A 479 21.96 13.62 63.63
C GLN A 479 21.86 15.15 63.63
N GLN A 480 20.68 15.70 63.38
CA GLN A 480 20.45 17.17 63.34
C GLN A 480 19.75 17.70 64.61
N ASP A 481 19.44 16.86 65.60
CA ASP A 481 19.07 17.22 66.96
C ASP A 481 20.27 16.89 67.91
#